data_13e261c9449d50c6f55f108a2dab797f
#
_entry.id   13e261c9449d50c6f55f108a2dab797f
#
_cell.length_a   1.000
_cell.length_b   1.000
_cell.length_c   1.000
_cell.angle_alpha   90.00
_cell.angle_beta   90.00
_cell.angle_gamma   90.00
#
_symmetry.space_group_name_H-M   'P 1'
#
loop_
_entity.id
_entity.type
_entity.pdbx_description
1 polymer ?
#
loop_
_entity_poly.entity_id
_entity_poly.type
_entity_poly.pdbx_seq_one_letter_code
_entity_poly.pdbx_strand_id
1 'polypeptide(L)'
;MDVFVRAAAQVKKAMDATKRLGGENFNFWGGREGYAFLPTTDLKTERTHAAVFFRMARDYWVKDLGQKGRPLLIEPKPQEPSKHQYDWDVGTTAGFLREFGLEKDFKLNVECNHATLAGHSCSHEVETAVAMGMLGGLDANTGDPQVGWDTDQFMTDQREAALVSFFLFSYGQLD
;
A
#
# COMPACT_ATOMS: atom_id res chain seq x y z
N MET A 1 19.18 -12.16 -9.70
CA MET A 1 18.80 -11.34 -10.88
C MET A 1 17.53 -11.90 -11.55
N ASP A 2 17.46 -13.19 -11.86
CA ASP A 2 16.35 -13.80 -12.61
C ASP A 2 14.98 -13.70 -11.90
N VAL A 3 14.95 -13.81 -10.56
CA VAL A 3 13.70 -13.68 -9.77
C VAL A 3 13.17 -12.25 -9.88
N PHE A 4 14.01 -11.26 -9.70
CA PHE A 4 13.66 -9.85 -9.82
C PHE A 4 13.09 -9.52 -11.22
N VAL A 5 13.77 -10.00 -12.28
CA VAL A 5 13.32 -9.78 -13.65
C VAL A 5 11.96 -10.41 -13.93
N ARG A 6 11.73 -11.64 -13.42
CA ARG A 6 10.43 -12.33 -13.59
C ARG A 6 9.30 -11.60 -12.87
N ALA A 7 9.53 -11.18 -11.62
CA ALA A 7 8.55 -10.40 -10.86
C ALA A 7 8.22 -9.07 -11.56
N ALA A 8 9.24 -8.33 -11.97
CA ALA A 8 9.06 -7.09 -12.72
C ALA A 8 8.28 -7.28 -14.03
N ALA A 9 8.54 -8.38 -14.76
CA ALA A 9 7.81 -8.70 -16.00
C ALA A 9 6.33 -9.01 -15.75
N GLN A 10 5.98 -9.65 -14.62
CA GLN A 10 4.59 -9.90 -14.24
C GLN A 10 3.87 -8.58 -13.89
N VAL A 11 4.48 -7.73 -13.07
CA VAL A 11 3.93 -6.43 -12.73
C VAL A 11 3.75 -5.56 -13.98
N LYS A 12 4.75 -5.54 -14.87
CA LYS A 12 4.64 -4.84 -16.15
C LYS A 12 3.39 -5.26 -16.93
N LYS A 13 3.14 -6.57 -17.07
CA LYS A 13 1.94 -7.08 -17.74
C LYS A 13 0.64 -6.68 -17.06
N ALA A 14 0.62 -6.67 -15.73
CA ALA A 14 -0.54 -6.22 -14.97
C ALA A 14 -0.80 -4.72 -15.19
N MET A 15 0.24 -3.89 -15.19
CA MET A 15 0.12 -2.46 -15.52
C MET A 15 -0.37 -2.21 -16.95
N ASP A 16 0.10 -3.00 -17.94
CA ASP A 16 -0.40 -2.97 -19.33
C ASP A 16 -1.90 -3.29 -19.37
N ALA A 17 -2.34 -4.29 -18.62
CA ALA A 17 -3.75 -4.67 -18.52
C ALA A 17 -4.58 -3.56 -17.85
N THR A 18 -4.09 -2.98 -16.76
CA THR A 18 -4.74 -1.86 -16.07
C THR A 18 -4.99 -0.70 -17.03
N LYS A 19 -3.97 -0.28 -17.77
CA LYS A 19 -4.13 0.78 -18.79
C LYS A 19 -5.16 0.39 -19.85
N ARG A 20 -5.07 -0.82 -20.40
CA ARG A 20 -5.96 -1.30 -21.47
C ARG A 20 -7.43 -1.36 -21.03
N LEU A 21 -7.66 -1.66 -19.75
CA LEU A 21 -9.00 -1.74 -19.16
C LEU A 21 -9.52 -0.39 -18.65
N GLY A 22 -8.73 0.68 -18.76
CA GLY A 22 -9.12 2.01 -18.33
C GLY A 22 -9.00 2.24 -16.82
N GLY A 23 -8.20 1.44 -16.12
CA GLY A 23 -7.96 1.62 -14.68
C GLY A 23 -7.33 2.98 -14.37
N GLU A 24 -7.75 3.60 -13.27
CA GLU A 24 -7.34 4.95 -12.88
C GLU A 24 -6.03 4.97 -12.10
N ASN A 25 -5.71 3.89 -11.42
CA ASN A 25 -4.49 3.70 -10.65
C ASN A 25 -4.01 2.25 -10.75
N PHE A 26 -2.85 1.98 -10.16
CA PHE A 26 -2.32 0.63 -9.98
C PHE A 26 -1.87 0.47 -8.54
N ASN A 27 -2.44 -0.51 -7.83
CA ASN A 27 -2.16 -0.78 -6.44
C ASN A 27 -1.12 -1.90 -6.29
N PHE A 28 -0.07 -1.65 -5.52
CA PHE A 28 0.95 -2.61 -5.14
C PHE A 28 0.64 -3.14 -3.74
N TRP A 29 0.40 -4.43 -3.65
CA TRP A 29 0.34 -5.14 -2.40
C TRP A 29 1.53 -6.09 -2.30
N GLY A 30 2.36 -5.90 -1.27
CA GLY A 30 3.62 -6.62 -1.07
C GLY A 30 3.46 -7.97 -0.38
N GLY A 31 2.33 -8.64 -0.54
CA GLY A 31 2.05 -9.91 0.12
C GLY A 31 3.14 -10.95 -0.08
N ARG A 32 3.63 -11.51 1.02
CA ARG A 32 4.75 -12.46 1.11
C ARG A 32 6.13 -11.86 0.81
N GLU A 33 6.23 -10.61 0.50
CA GLU A 33 7.49 -9.87 0.52
C GLU A 33 7.81 -9.50 1.97
N GLY A 34 9.05 -9.72 2.39
CA GLY A 34 9.42 -9.43 3.75
C GLY A 34 10.34 -10.50 4.36
N TYR A 35 10.38 -10.55 5.67
CA TYR A 35 11.31 -11.42 6.40
C TYR A 35 10.60 -12.28 7.46
N ALA A 36 11.13 -13.47 7.71
CA ALA A 36 10.70 -14.32 8.81
C ALA A 36 11.55 -14.14 10.06
N PHE A 37 12.84 -13.77 9.89
CA PHE A 37 13.81 -13.69 10.98
C PHE A 37 14.87 -12.62 10.70
N LEU A 38 14.85 -11.54 11.48
CA LEU A 38 15.74 -10.38 11.29
C LEU A 38 17.24 -10.72 11.24
N PRO A 39 17.81 -11.59 12.10
CA PRO A 39 19.24 -11.88 12.06
C PRO A 39 19.76 -12.49 10.75
N THR A 40 18.87 -13.04 9.91
CA THR A 40 19.21 -13.59 8.60
C THR A 40 18.78 -12.70 7.43
N THR A 41 18.34 -11.47 7.73
CA THR A 41 17.78 -10.55 6.73
C THR A 41 18.70 -9.36 6.54
N ASP A 42 19.13 -9.11 5.31
CA ASP A 42 19.78 -7.86 4.93
C ASP A 42 18.72 -6.80 4.58
N LEU A 43 18.12 -6.24 5.63
CA LEU A 43 17.03 -5.27 5.53
C LEU A 43 17.38 -4.07 4.66
N LYS A 44 18.63 -3.59 4.72
CA LYS A 44 19.08 -2.43 3.93
C LYS A 44 19.07 -2.74 2.44
N THR A 45 19.65 -3.89 2.07
CA THR A 45 19.70 -4.32 0.67
C THR A 45 18.31 -4.59 0.12
N GLU A 46 17.45 -5.24 0.88
CA GLU A 46 16.08 -5.55 0.44
C GLU A 46 15.23 -4.29 0.24
N ARG A 47 15.29 -3.34 1.17
CA ARG A 47 14.64 -2.02 1.00
C ARG A 47 15.16 -1.25 -0.22
N THR A 48 16.46 -1.32 -0.47
CA THR A 48 17.08 -0.69 -1.66
C THR A 48 16.58 -1.35 -2.94
N HIS A 49 16.45 -2.67 -2.98
CA HIS A 49 15.89 -3.39 -4.12
C HIS A 49 14.42 -3.03 -4.37
N ALA A 50 13.61 -2.93 -3.32
CA ALA A 50 12.23 -2.47 -3.42
C ALA A 50 12.15 -1.06 -4.01
N ALA A 51 12.99 -0.13 -3.56
CA ALA A 51 13.04 1.23 -4.09
C ALA A 51 13.45 1.28 -5.57
N VAL A 52 14.40 0.45 -5.99
CA VAL A 52 14.76 0.31 -7.41
C VAL A 52 13.56 -0.17 -8.23
N PHE A 53 12.86 -1.19 -7.73
CA PHE A 53 11.67 -1.73 -8.38
C PHE A 53 10.57 -0.67 -8.52
N PHE A 54 10.25 0.06 -7.47
CA PHE A 54 9.22 1.10 -7.51
C PHE A 54 9.59 2.26 -8.46
N ARG A 55 10.86 2.64 -8.54
CA ARG A 55 11.30 3.61 -9.55
C ARG A 55 11.10 3.11 -10.98
N MET A 56 11.41 1.85 -11.24
CA MET A 56 11.18 1.23 -12.56
C MET A 56 9.68 1.19 -12.88
N ALA A 57 8.85 0.79 -11.94
CA ALA A 57 7.40 0.75 -12.10
C ALA A 57 6.82 2.15 -12.37
N ARG A 58 7.22 3.17 -11.58
CA ARG A 58 6.84 4.56 -11.79
C ARG A 58 7.24 5.05 -13.18
N ASP A 59 8.48 4.82 -13.58
CA ASP A 59 8.98 5.26 -14.88
C ASP A 59 8.21 4.61 -16.03
N TYR A 60 7.94 3.33 -15.92
CA TYR A 60 7.13 2.60 -16.88
C TYR A 60 5.70 3.15 -16.94
N TRP A 61 5.04 3.37 -15.79
CA TRP A 61 3.69 3.91 -15.70
C TRP A 61 3.57 5.29 -16.35
N VAL A 62 4.49 6.18 -16.02
CA VAL A 62 4.45 7.58 -16.48
C VAL A 62 4.94 7.73 -17.91
N LYS A 63 6.10 7.12 -18.26
CA LYS A 63 6.78 7.37 -19.54
C LYS A 63 6.30 6.46 -20.65
N ASP A 64 6.17 5.17 -20.39
CA ASP A 64 5.83 4.19 -21.41
C ASP A 64 4.31 4.04 -21.57
N LEU A 65 3.57 4.01 -20.47
CA LEU A 65 2.13 3.90 -20.50
C LEU A 65 1.40 5.25 -20.58
N GLY A 66 2.11 6.37 -20.40
CA GLY A 66 1.55 7.72 -20.52
C GLY A 66 0.53 8.08 -19.43
N GLN A 67 0.58 7.43 -18.26
CA GLN A 67 -0.37 7.60 -17.15
C GLN A 67 0.03 8.75 -16.21
N LYS A 68 0.55 9.84 -16.75
CA LYS A 68 0.94 11.01 -15.96
C LYS A 68 -0.26 11.57 -15.19
N GLY A 69 -0.06 11.83 -13.90
CA GLY A 69 -1.09 12.37 -13.00
C GLY A 69 -2.04 11.31 -12.41
N ARG A 70 -1.91 10.04 -12.80
CA ARG A 70 -2.61 8.92 -12.18
C ARG A 70 -1.70 8.28 -11.13
N PRO A 71 -2.12 8.22 -9.86
CA PRO A 71 -1.24 7.73 -8.79
C PRO A 71 -0.96 6.23 -8.92
N LEU A 72 0.22 5.86 -8.50
CA LEU A 72 0.54 4.50 -8.10
C LEU A 72 0.25 4.38 -6.61
N LEU A 73 -0.34 3.28 -6.18
CA LEU A 73 -0.70 3.04 -4.79
C LEU A 73 0.17 1.95 -4.19
N ILE A 74 0.48 2.06 -2.91
CA ILE A 74 1.02 0.98 -2.09
C ILE A 74 0.00 0.71 -1.00
N GLU A 75 -0.29 -0.57 -0.77
CA GLU A 75 -1.22 -1.04 0.25
C GLU A 75 -0.44 -1.65 1.42
N PRO A 76 -0.33 -0.93 2.54
CA PRO A 76 0.35 -1.43 3.71
C PRO A 76 -0.35 -2.64 4.32
N LYS A 77 0.46 -3.61 4.77
CA LYS A 77 0.03 -4.76 5.54
C LYS A 77 1.17 -5.24 6.44
N PRO A 78 0.92 -5.58 7.71
CA PRO A 78 2.03 -5.93 8.59
C PRO A 78 2.65 -7.30 8.32
N GLN A 79 1.86 -8.24 7.80
CA GLN A 79 2.32 -9.62 7.60
C GLN A 79 1.46 -10.41 6.61
N GLU A 80 2.08 -11.41 5.92
CA GLU A 80 1.38 -12.34 5.04
C GLU A 80 2.16 -13.63 4.80
N PRO A 81 1.66 -14.81 5.14
CA PRO A 81 0.78 -15.07 6.29
C PRO A 81 1.54 -14.95 7.61
N SER A 82 2.83 -15.27 7.63
CA SER A 82 3.70 -15.28 8.82
C SER A 82 4.99 -14.47 8.64
N LYS A 83 5.20 -13.89 7.47
CA LYS A 83 6.33 -13.00 7.20
C LYS A 83 5.96 -11.57 7.56
N HIS A 84 6.88 -10.86 8.22
CA HIS A 84 6.79 -9.44 8.41
C HIS A 84 7.01 -8.71 7.07
N GLN A 85 6.03 -7.89 6.65
CA GLN A 85 6.17 -7.06 5.46
C GLN A 85 7.01 -5.81 5.77
N TYR A 86 7.60 -5.21 4.74
CA TYR A 86 8.38 -3.97 4.88
C TYR A 86 7.48 -2.74 4.96
N ASP A 87 6.32 -2.79 4.35
CA ASP A 87 5.26 -1.79 4.31
C ASP A 87 4.21 -2.05 5.41
N TRP A 88 4.68 -2.03 6.66
CA TRP A 88 3.93 -2.45 7.85
C TRP A 88 2.63 -1.69 8.06
N ASP A 89 2.67 -0.36 7.95
CA ASP A 89 1.59 0.58 8.17
C ASP A 89 1.79 1.85 7.34
N VAL A 90 0.86 2.79 7.42
CA VAL A 90 0.95 4.09 6.73
C VAL A 90 2.23 4.84 7.08
N GLY A 91 2.57 4.94 8.36
CA GLY A 91 3.74 5.67 8.82
C GLY A 91 5.05 5.08 8.30
N THR A 92 5.20 3.76 8.36
CA THR A 92 6.38 3.03 7.87
C THR A 92 6.52 3.15 6.35
N THR A 93 5.41 3.01 5.63
CA THR A 93 5.41 3.12 4.16
C THR A 93 5.71 4.53 3.69
N ALA A 94 5.11 5.55 4.33
CA ALA A 94 5.42 6.95 4.07
C ALA A 94 6.89 7.28 4.35
N GLY A 95 7.46 6.74 5.44
CA GLY A 95 8.88 6.85 5.77
C GLY A 95 9.77 6.27 4.68
N PHE A 96 9.45 5.07 4.18
CA PHE A 96 10.14 4.44 3.06
C PHE A 96 10.08 5.30 1.79
N LEU A 97 8.90 5.77 1.41
CA LEU A 97 8.73 6.59 0.21
C LEU A 97 9.55 7.88 0.28
N ARG A 98 9.56 8.55 1.43
CA ARG A 98 10.37 9.76 1.67
C ARG A 98 11.88 9.48 1.64
N GLU A 99 12.33 8.41 2.28
CA GLU A 99 13.75 8.00 2.29
C GLU A 99 14.30 7.84 0.87
N PHE A 100 13.48 7.29 -0.04
CA PHE A 100 13.90 6.99 -1.41
C PHE A 100 13.43 8.02 -2.45
N GLY A 101 12.80 9.13 -2.04
CA GLY A 101 12.32 10.20 -2.90
C GLY A 101 11.20 9.81 -3.85
N LEU A 102 10.27 8.99 -3.37
CA LEU A 102 9.13 8.43 -4.11
C LEU A 102 7.78 9.01 -3.64
N GLU A 103 7.75 9.83 -2.61
CA GLU A 103 6.54 10.34 -1.97
C GLU A 103 5.64 11.19 -2.88
N LYS A 104 6.19 11.69 -4.00
CA LYS A 104 5.44 12.48 -4.99
C LYS A 104 4.76 11.61 -6.06
N ASP A 105 5.23 10.38 -6.22
CA ASP A 105 4.81 9.48 -7.29
C ASP A 105 3.81 8.42 -6.79
N PHE A 106 3.79 8.20 -5.47
CA PHE A 106 2.97 7.17 -4.84
C PHE A 106 2.02 7.76 -3.82
N LYS A 107 0.88 7.10 -3.67
CA LYS A 107 -0.10 7.29 -2.60
C LYS A 107 -0.29 5.95 -1.88
N LEU A 108 -1.10 5.96 -0.84
CA LEU A 108 -1.38 4.77 -0.05
C LEU A 108 -2.83 4.34 -0.22
N ASN A 109 -3.04 3.04 -0.41
CA ASN A 109 -4.35 2.41 -0.28
C ASN A 109 -4.45 1.86 1.13
N VAL A 110 -5.34 2.43 1.94
CA VAL A 110 -5.53 1.98 3.32
C VAL A 110 -6.60 0.90 3.35
N GLU A 111 -6.23 -0.29 3.84
CA GLU A 111 -7.20 -1.33 4.12
C GLU A 111 -7.47 -1.41 5.63
N CYS A 112 -8.74 -1.31 6.04
CA CYS A 112 -9.10 -1.25 7.45
C CYS A 112 -8.73 -2.52 8.22
N ASN A 113 -8.86 -3.70 7.61
CA ASN A 113 -8.44 -4.94 8.24
C ASN A 113 -6.91 -4.99 8.42
N HIS A 114 -6.15 -4.49 7.45
CA HIS A 114 -4.69 -4.40 7.56
C HIS A 114 -4.26 -3.46 8.70
N ALA A 115 -4.96 -2.33 8.87
CA ALA A 115 -4.76 -1.43 10.01
C ALA A 115 -4.92 -2.16 11.34
N THR A 116 -6.01 -2.95 11.47
CA THR A 116 -6.28 -3.74 12.67
C THR A 116 -5.19 -4.78 12.94
N LEU A 117 -4.70 -5.46 11.91
CA LEU A 117 -3.59 -6.41 12.02
C LEU A 117 -2.28 -5.72 12.43
N ALA A 118 -2.07 -4.47 12.05
CA ALA A 118 -0.93 -3.65 12.44
C ALA A 118 -1.03 -3.11 13.88
N GLY A 119 -2.17 -3.32 14.56
CA GLY A 119 -2.43 -2.84 15.91
C GLY A 119 -3.00 -1.42 15.97
N HIS A 120 -3.51 -0.90 14.84
CA HIS A 120 -4.14 0.41 14.72
C HIS A 120 -5.65 0.28 14.52
N SER A 121 -6.38 1.40 14.66
CA SER A 121 -7.73 1.50 14.11
C SER A 121 -7.68 1.93 12.64
N CYS A 122 -8.73 1.65 11.88
CA CYS A 122 -8.84 2.14 10.51
C CYS A 122 -8.82 3.67 10.47
N SER A 123 -9.54 4.32 11.38
CA SER A 123 -9.58 5.77 11.51
C SER A 123 -8.19 6.37 11.77
N HIS A 124 -7.32 5.71 12.55
CA HIS A 124 -5.95 6.15 12.77
C HIS A 124 -5.13 6.15 11.46
N GLU A 125 -5.19 5.07 10.72
CA GLU A 125 -4.43 4.93 9.46
C GLU A 125 -4.93 5.89 8.38
N VAL A 126 -6.26 6.04 8.26
CA VAL A 126 -6.87 6.98 7.30
C VAL A 126 -6.48 8.41 7.64
N GLU A 127 -6.66 8.85 8.92
CA GLU A 127 -6.30 10.20 9.36
C GLU A 127 -4.80 10.47 9.14
N THR A 128 -3.96 9.49 9.46
CA THR A 128 -2.51 9.61 9.25
C THR A 128 -2.18 9.79 7.76
N ALA A 129 -2.77 9.00 6.88
CA ALA A 129 -2.56 9.11 5.44
C ALA A 129 -3.07 10.44 4.89
N VAL A 130 -4.22 10.93 5.36
CA VAL A 130 -4.79 12.22 4.99
C VAL A 130 -3.90 13.37 5.46
N ALA A 131 -3.50 13.38 6.73
CA ALA A 131 -2.63 14.42 7.30
C ALA A 131 -1.27 14.50 6.60
N MET A 132 -0.77 13.39 6.09
CA MET A 132 0.46 13.34 5.29
C MET A 132 0.24 13.71 3.82
N GLY A 133 -1.00 13.90 3.37
CA GLY A 133 -1.33 14.10 1.96
C GLY A 133 -1.07 12.88 1.09
N MET A 134 -1.11 11.69 1.66
CA MET A 134 -0.72 10.43 1.00
C MET A 134 -1.90 9.46 0.78
N LEU A 135 -3.11 9.77 1.23
CA LEU A 135 -4.26 8.93 0.95
C LEU A 135 -4.54 8.89 -0.57
N GLY A 136 -4.71 7.70 -1.11
CA GLY A 136 -5.00 7.47 -2.53
C GLY A 136 -6.13 6.47 -2.78
N GLY A 137 -6.42 5.63 -1.79
CA GLY A 137 -7.50 4.64 -1.84
C GLY A 137 -7.87 4.17 -0.44
N LEU A 138 -9.04 3.54 -0.34
CA LEU A 138 -9.54 2.95 0.89
C LEU A 138 -10.31 1.67 0.58
N ASP A 139 -9.92 0.59 1.22
CA ASP A 139 -10.69 -0.66 1.29
C ASP A 139 -11.40 -0.71 2.66
N ALA A 140 -12.67 -0.26 2.63
CA ALA A 140 -13.51 -0.11 3.82
C ALA A 140 -14.08 -1.46 4.27
N ASN A 141 -13.22 -2.31 4.79
CA ASN A 141 -13.57 -3.60 5.35
C ASN A 141 -13.38 -3.64 6.89
N THR A 142 -13.51 -4.78 7.48
CA THR A 142 -13.22 -5.04 8.88
C THR A 142 -12.63 -6.43 9.06
N GLY A 143 -11.93 -6.63 10.17
CA GLY A 143 -11.43 -7.92 10.61
C GLY A 143 -11.61 -8.10 12.09
N ASP A 144 -11.50 -9.33 12.55
CA ASP A 144 -11.53 -9.67 13.98
C ASP A 144 -10.09 -9.72 14.51
N PRO A 145 -9.70 -8.80 15.42
CA PRO A 145 -8.34 -8.80 15.99
C PRO A 145 -8.00 -10.11 16.72
N GLN A 146 -8.98 -10.83 17.21
CA GLN A 146 -8.76 -12.10 17.90
C GLN A 146 -8.37 -13.23 16.94
N VAL A 147 -8.85 -13.17 15.71
CA VAL A 147 -8.48 -14.13 14.67
C VAL A 147 -7.02 -13.91 14.22
N GLY A 148 -6.55 -12.67 14.24
CA GLY A 148 -5.19 -12.31 13.84
C GLY A 148 -4.91 -12.59 12.37
N TRP A 149 -5.94 -12.61 11.54
CA TRP A 149 -5.90 -12.94 10.13
C TRP A 149 -6.77 -11.98 9.31
N ASP A 150 -6.39 -11.81 8.08
CA ASP A 150 -7.15 -11.01 7.11
C ASP A 150 -8.42 -11.76 6.68
N THR A 151 -9.56 -11.19 7.01
CA THR A 151 -10.87 -11.83 6.78
C THR A 151 -11.73 -11.10 5.75
N ASP A 152 -11.33 -9.92 5.29
CA ASP A 152 -12.03 -9.14 4.26
C ASP A 152 -13.55 -9.01 4.47
N GLN A 153 -13.97 -8.83 5.72
CA GLN A 153 -15.39 -8.69 6.04
C GLN A 153 -15.87 -7.28 5.71
N PHE A 154 -17.15 -7.13 5.40
CA PHE A 154 -17.76 -5.81 5.31
C PHE A 154 -17.66 -5.07 6.63
N MET A 155 -17.43 -3.75 6.56
CA MET A 155 -17.35 -2.91 7.75
C MET A 155 -18.69 -2.92 8.50
N THR A 156 -18.69 -3.43 9.73
CA THR A 156 -19.89 -3.59 10.58
C THR A 156 -19.87 -2.64 11.78
N ASP A 157 -18.73 -2.05 12.13
CA ASP A 157 -18.64 -1.07 13.20
C ASP A 157 -19.06 0.31 12.69
N GLN A 158 -20.26 0.74 13.09
CA GLN A 158 -20.83 2.03 12.70
C GLN A 158 -20.01 3.22 13.21
N ARG A 159 -19.38 3.10 14.36
CA ARG A 159 -18.53 4.16 14.92
C ARG A 159 -17.27 4.36 14.07
N GLU A 160 -16.61 3.27 13.73
CA GLU A 160 -15.41 3.31 12.89
C GLU A 160 -15.77 3.85 11.49
N ALA A 161 -16.86 3.37 10.90
CA ALA A 161 -17.34 3.87 9.61
C ALA A 161 -17.63 5.38 9.62
N ALA A 162 -18.25 5.87 10.71
CA ALA A 162 -18.52 7.30 10.87
C ALA A 162 -17.24 8.13 11.02
N LEU A 163 -16.26 7.67 11.78
CA LEU A 163 -14.96 8.33 11.93
C LEU A 163 -14.20 8.40 10.62
N VAL A 164 -14.09 7.29 9.92
CA VAL A 164 -13.43 7.22 8.60
C VAL A 164 -14.11 8.18 7.62
N SER A 165 -15.44 8.15 7.53
CA SER A 165 -16.20 9.06 6.68
C SER A 165 -15.97 10.52 7.05
N PHE A 166 -15.95 10.84 8.34
CA PHE A 166 -15.69 12.21 8.82
C PHE A 166 -14.34 12.74 8.32
N PHE A 167 -13.28 11.94 8.42
CA PHE A 167 -11.95 12.36 7.96
C PHE A 167 -11.92 12.56 6.44
N LEU A 168 -12.51 11.64 5.68
CA LEU A 168 -12.57 11.77 4.22
C LEU A 168 -13.30 13.03 3.76
N PHE A 169 -14.44 13.37 4.38
CA PHE A 169 -15.18 14.59 4.08
C PHE A 169 -14.46 15.86 4.55
N SER A 170 -13.88 15.83 5.76
CA SER A 170 -13.23 17.01 6.35
C SER A 170 -12.03 17.50 5.54
N TYR A 171 -11.37 16.60 4.83
CA TYR A 171 -10.20 16.92 4.01
C TYR A 171 -10.47 16.92 2.50
N GLY A 172 -11.75 16.88 2.09
CA GLY A 172 -12.14 16.96 0.68
C GLY A 172 -11.65 15.77 -0.17
N GLN A 173 -11.57 14.60 0.44
CA GLN A 173 -11.21 13.35 -0.25
C GLN A 173 -12.44 12.67 -0.86
N LEU A 174 -13.63 13.09 -0.46
CA LEU A 174 -14.92 12.71 -1.05
C LEU A 174 -15.66 13.98 -1.46
N ASP A 175 -16.15 14.02 -2.71
CA ASP A 175 -17.06 15.03 -3.23
C ASP A 175 -18.53 14.71 -2.87
#